data_f4c8c0244feffaed5a0a5bfb49bc3f82
#
_entry.id   f4c8c0244feffaed5a0a5bfb49bc3f82
#
_cell.length_a   1.000
_cell.length_b   1.000
_cell.length_c   1.000
_cell.angle_alpha   90.00
_cell.angle_beta   90.00
_cell.angle_gamma   90.00
#
_symmetry.space_group_name_H-M   'P 1'
#
loop_
_entity.id
_entity.type
_entity.pdbx_description
1 polymer ?
#
loop_
_entity_poly.entity_id
_entity_poly.type
_entity_poly.pdbx_seq_one_letter_code
_entity_poly.pdbx_strand_id
1 'polypeptide(L)'
;MRRWAVEFLTKIWMLSVARACLAAGLSRRAWYRADRKEEVDKRDAPVIEALNELIAKHNRWGFWMCFYRLRNLGHKWNHKRVWRIYKAMKLNRERRTKRRLPERTAAPLAVPAAVNSSWSFDFVSDSLYSGTRFRVLNIIDEGVREALDIVVDTSITAVRLVRVLEQLKSDRGLPSAIRVDNGPEMTAHVFADWCSNNGVKINYIEPGKPNQNAYIERFNRSYREEVLDPHIFSNLSQVRDLSWAWMLSYNEERPHRSLGNIPPAEFKRRLLTENSILDL
;
A
#
# COMPACT_ATOMS: atom_id res chain seq x y z
N MET A 1 41.00 9.24 -21.80
CA MET A 1 42.19 9.93 -22.32
C MET A 1 42.09 11.45 -22.33
N ARG A 2 41.21 12.11 -23.08
CA ARG A 2 41.17 13.59 -23.20
C ARG A 2 41.03 14.35 -21.87
N ARG A 3 40.28 13.85 -20.90
CA ARG A 3 40.13 14.46 -19.57
C ARG A 3 41.38 14.42 -18.74
N TRP A 4 42.02 13.25 -18.70
CA TRP A 4 43.34 13.10 -18.06
C TRP A 4 44.34 14.12 -18.61
N ALA A 5 44.36 14.33 -19.94
CA ALA A 5 45.21 15.32 -20.55
C ALA A 5 44.90 16.76 -20.08
N VAL A 6 43.62 17.15 -19.95
CA VAL A 6 43.25 18.46 -19.41
C VAL A 6 43.65 18.58 -17.94
N GLU A 7 43.48 17.54 -17.13
CA GLU A 7 43.89 17.54 -15.74
C GLU A 7 45.38 17.64 -15.57
N PHE A 8 46.15 16.90 -16.37
CA PHE A 8 47.61 16.99 -16.44
C PHE A 8 48.08 18.38 -16.81
N LEU A 9 47.55 18.96 -17.89
CA LEU A 9 47.91 20.31 -18.36
C LEU A 9 47.53 21.40 -17.33
N THR A 10 46.47 21.25 -16.59
CA THR A 10 46.10 22.22 -15.57
C THR A 10 46.90 22.08 -14.28
N LYS A 11 47.22 20.86 -13.83
CA LYS A 11 47.92 20.62 -12.57
C LYS A 11 49.45 20.75 -12.72
N ILE A 12 50.02 20.24 -13.80
CA ILE A 12 51.46 20.19 -13.99
C ILE A 12 52.00 21.42 -14.74
N TRP A 13 51.28 21.82 -15.80
CA TRP A 13 51.70 22.93 -16.61
C TRP A 13 51.01 24.25 -16.25
N MET A 14 50.21 24.27 -15.21
CA MET A 14 49.50 25.46 -14.71
C MET A 14 48.72 26.23 -15.79
N LEU A 15 48.30 25.54 -16.84
CA LEU A 15 47.49 26.13 -17.89
C LEU A 15 46.07 26.41 -17.41
N SER A 16 45.48 27.49 -17.88
CA SER A 16 44.06 27.72 -17.63
C SER A 16 43.21 26.63 -18.26
N VAL A 17 42.11 26.25 -17.58
CA VAL A 17 41.16 25.21 -18.07
C VAL A 17 40.76 25.46 -19.54
N ALA A 18 40.60 26.72 -19.94
CA ALA A 18 40.25 27.03 -21.30
C ALA A 18 41.33 26.61 -22.32
N ARG A 19 42.63 26.90 -22.02
CA ARG A 19 43.77 26.50 -22.86
C ARG A 19 44.00 25.00 -22.83
N ALA A 20 43.91 24.36 -21.65
CA ALA A 20 44.05 22.92 -21.50
C ALA A 20 42.95 22.14 -22.25
N CYS A 21 41.73 22.61 -22.21
CA CYS A 21 40.63 22.01 -22.96
C CYS A 21 40.84 22.15 -24.49
N LEU A 22 41.31 23.31 -24.94
CA LEU A 22 41.60 23.51 -26.35
C LEU A 22 42.73 22.57 -26.83
N ALA A 23 43.82 22.48 -26.07
CA ALA A 23 44.95 21.60 -26.38
C ALA A 23 44.57 20.11 -26.39
N ALA A 24 43.70 19.69 -25.48
CA ALA A 24 43.22 18.29 -25.37
C ALA A 24 42.07 17.97 -26.33
N GLY A 25 41.57 18.94 -27.11
CA GLY A 25 40.40 18.74 -27.99
C GLY A 25 39.11 18.39 -27.22
N LEU A 26 38.95 18.94 -26.00
CA LEU A 26 37.78 18.73 -25.14
C LEU A 26 37.05 20.06 -24.96
N SER A 27 35.72 20.10 -25.17
CA SER A 27 34.97 21.30 -24.89
C SER A 27 34.91 21.62 -23.39
N ARG A 28 35.00 22.90 -23.00
CA ARG A 28 34.83 23.31 -21.59
C ARG A 28 33.52 22.80 -20.99
N ARG A 29 32.43 22.77 -21.77
CA ARG A 29 31.15 22.20 -21.35
C ARG A 29 31.24 20.72 -21.02
N ALA A 30 32.03 19.97 -21.80
CA ALA A 30 32.25 18.54 -21.53
C ALA A 30 33.14 18.30 -20.29
N TRP A 31 34.11 19.21 -20.04
CA TRP A 31 34.93 19.19 -18.84
C TRP A 31 34.08 19.36 -17.56
N TYR A 32 33.36 20.47 -17.46
CA TYR A 32 32.51 20.75 -16.28
C TYR A 32 31.27 19.85 -16.14
N ARG A 33 30.86 19.15 -17.19
CA ARG A 33 29.74 18.21 -17.12
C ARG A 33 30.04 16.99 -16.24
N ALA A 34 31.29 16.57 -16.10
CA ALA A 34 31.64 15.43 -15.27
C ALA A 34 31.55 15.74 -13.79
N ASP A 35 32.13 16.88 -13.39
CA ASP A 35 32.08 17.30 -11.99
C ASP A 35 30.63 17.44 -11.54
N ARG A 36 29.79 18.04 -12.43
CA ARG A 36 28.35 18.14 -12.18
C ARG A 36 27.66 16.77 -12.10
N LYS A 37 28.15 15.74 -12.79
CA LYS A 37 27.60 14.38 -12.70
C LYS A 37 27.90 13.75 -11.34
N GLU A 38 29.13 13.82 -10.86
CA GLU A 38 29.52 13.32 -9.54
C GLU A 38 28.77 14.01 -8.40
N GLU A 39 28.60 15.33 -8.47
CA GLU A 39 27.78 16.08 -7.51
C GLU A 39 26.32 15.63 -7.52
N VAL A 40 25.76 15.39 -8.71
CA VAL A 40 24.38 14.88 -8.86
C VAL A 40 24.27 13.48 -8.30
N ASP A 41 25.22 12.60 -8.59
CA ASP A 41 25.24 11.23 -8.10
C ASP A 41 25.35 11.17 -6.56
N LYS A 42 26.24 11.96 -5.96
CA LYS A 42 26.34 12.12 -4.50
C LYS A 42 25.04 12.64 -3.88
N ARG A 43 24.43 13.63 -4.51
CA ARG A 43 23.15 14.19 -4.04
C ARG A 43 22.00 13.19 -4.15
N ASP A 44 21.99 12.33 -5.17
CA ASP A 44 20.92 11.37 -5.43
C ASP A 44 21.07 10.08 -4.60
N ALA A 45 22.25 9.77 -4.07
CA ALA A 45 22.52 8.58 -3.27
C ALA A 45 21.52 8.35 -2.12
N PRO A 46 21.16 9.34 -1.28
CA PRO A 46 20.17 9.12 -0.21
C PRO A 46 18.77 8.75 -0.73
N VAL A 47 18.39 9.24 -1.92
CA VAL A 47 17.10 8.89 -2.53
C VAL A 47 17.13 7.46 -3.07
N ILE A 48 18.26 7.03 -3.64
CA ILE A 48 18.46 5.68 -4.15
C ILE A 48 18.39 4.67 -2.98
N GLU A 49 19.08 4.96 -1.89
CA GLU A 49 19.10 4.11 -0.69
C GLU A 49 17.70 3.95 -0.11
N ALA A 50 16.99 5.04 0.14
CA ALA A 50 15.63 5.01 0.66
C ALA A 50 14.63 4.30 -0.28
N LEU A 51 14.79 4.42 -1.59
CA LEU A 51 13.98 3.66 -2.56
C LEU A 51 14.30 2.18 -2.53
N ASN A 52 15.58 1.79 -2.41
CA ASN A 52 15.99 0.39 -2.31
C ASN A 52 15.39 -0.27 -1.07
N GLU A 53 15.46 0.37 0.09
CA GLU A 53 14.86 -0.12 1.34
C GLU A 53 13.34 -0.34 1.20
N LEU A 54 12.65 0.66 0.62
CA LEU A 54 11.20 0.55 0.41
C LEU A 54 10.82 -0.57 -0.55
N ILE A 55 11.55 -0.73 -1.66
CA ILE A 55 11.25 -1.77 -2.66
C ILE A 55 11.63 -3.16 -2.15
N ALA A 56 12.70 -3.28 -1.35
CA ALA A 56 13.04 -4.53 -0.70
C ALA A 56 11.91 -5.02 0.22
N LYS A 57 11.26 -4.11 0.94
CA LYS A 57 10.13 -4.41 1.83
C LYS A 57 8.79 -4.53 1.08
N HIS A 58 8.57 -3.71 0.05
CA HIS A 58 7.31 -3.53 -0.65
C HIS A 58 7.48 -3.61 -2.18
N ASN A 59 7.86 -4.76 -2.69
CA ASN A 59 8.19 -4.98 -4.11
C ASN A 59 7.01 -4.73 -5.08
N ARG A 60 5.76 -4.69 -4.57
CA ARG A 60 4.55 -4.45 -5.36
C ARG A 60 4.10 -2.98 -5.36
N TRP A 61 4.77 -2.12 -4.60
CA TRP A 61 4.39 -0.71 -4.56
C TRP A 61 4.81 0.04 -5.82
N GLY A 62 3.91 0.84 -6.37
CA GLY A 62 4.20 1.74 -7.50
C GLY A 62 4.80 3.05 -7.02
N PHE A 63 5.30 3.86 -7.98
CA PHE A 63 5.98 5.13 -7.71
C PHE A 63 5.27 6.03 -6.69
N TRP A 64 3.97 6.28 -6.84
CA TRP A 64 3.26 7.19 -5.95
C TRP A 64 3.17 6.69 -4.51
N MET A 65 3.07 5.37 -4.32
CA MET A 65 3.08 4.78 -2.97
C MET A 65 4.46 4.96 -2.31
N CYS A 66 5.54 4.65 -3.04
CA CYS A 66 6.90 4.89 -2.56
C CYS A 66 7.13 6.38 -2.26
N PHE A 67 6.73 7.27 -3.16
CA PHE A 67 6.89 8.73 -2.98
C PHE A 67 6.15 9.24 -1.74
N TYR A 68 4.89 8.86 -1.55
CA TYR A 68 4.13 9.31 -0.39
C TYR A 68 4.63 8.68 0.91
N ARG A 69 5.10 7.43 0.89
CA ARG A 69 5.75 6.83 2.06
C ARG A 69 7.02 7.60 2.45
N LEU A 70 7.86 7.95 1.50
CA LEU A 70 9.03 8.80 1.74
C LEU A 70 8.64 10.16 2.33
N ARG A 71 7.55 10.76 1.85
CA ARG A 71 7.00 11.99 2.41
C ARG A 71 6.55 11.82 3.86
N ASN A 72 5.85 10.73 4.16
CA ASN A 72 5.38 10.42 5.52
C ASN A 72 6.54 10.13 6.48
N LEU A 73 7.68 9.64 5.96
CA LEU A 73 8.94 9.49 6.70
C LEU A 73 9.71 10.80 6.88
N GLY A 74 9.17 11.93 6.41
CA GLY A 74 9.77 13.25 6.59
C GLY A 74 10.68 13.73 5.45
N HIS A 75 10.90 12.94 4.41
CA HIS A 75 11.73 13.36 3.27
C HIS A 75 11.03 14.43 2.42
N LYS A 76 11.66 15.59 2.27
CA LYS A 76 11.10 16.74 1.54
C LYS A 76 11.54 16.79 0.05
N TRP A 77 11.88 15.64 -0.54
CA TRP A 77 12.34 15.59 -1.94
C TRP A 77 11.22 15.92 -2.92
N ASN A 78 11.61 16.60 -4.02
CA ASN A 78 10.68 16.91 -5.10
C ASN A 78 10.32 15.62 -5.87
N HIS A 79 9.03 15.43 -6.18
CA HIS A 79 8.54 14.25 -6.89
C HIS A 79 9.22 14.04 -8.26
N LYS A 80 9.57 15.13 -9.00
CA LYS A 80 10.27 15.02 -10.29
C LYS A 80 11.68 14.43 -10.14
N ARG A 81 12.37 14.76 -9.03
CA ARG A 81 13.69 14.18 -8.72
C ARG A 81 13.55 12.69 -8.38
N VAL A 82 12.65 12.34 -7.47
CA VAL A 82 12.40 10.95 -7.08
C VAL A 82 11.96 10.12 -8.28
N TRP A 83 11.09 10.66 -9.14
CA TRP A 83 10.63 10.00 -10.36
C TRP A 83 11.76 9.71 -11.34
N ARG A 84 12.65 10.68 -11.57
CA ARG A 84 13.83 10.51 -12.44
C ARG A 84 14.70 9.36 -11.96
N ILE A 85 14.98 9.31 -10.66
CA ILE A 85 15.77 8.24 -10.02
C ILE A 85 15.06 6.89 -10.11
N TYR A 86 13.77 6.83 -9.74
CA TYR A 86 12.93 5.65 -9.82
C TYR A 86 12.94 5.02 -11.23
N LYS A 87 12.85 5.87 -12.26
CA LYS A 87 12.99 5.42 -13.66
C LYS A 87 14.39 4.92 -14.00
N ALA A 88 15.43 5.61 -13.55
CA ALA A 88 16.82 5.21 -13.78
C ALA A 88 17.14 3.84 -13.14
N MET A 89 16.55 3.56 -11.99
CA MET A 89 16.62 2.25 -11.29
C MET A 89 15.74 1.17 -11.95
N LYS A 90 15.00 1.49 -13.01
CA LYS A 90 14.08 0.55 -13.72
C LYS A 90 13.01 -0.08 -12.83
N LEU A 91 12.54 0.63 -11.82
CA LEU A 91 11.53 0.17 -10.88
C LEU A 91 10.08 0.26 -11.42
N ASN A 92 9.91 0.77 -12.65
CA ASN A 92 8.60 0.85 -13.28
C ASN A 92 8.04 -0.56 -13.53
N ARG A 93 6.85 -0.80 -13.03
CA ARG A 93 6.09 -2.01 -13.36
C ARG A 93 5.58 -1.92 -14.81
N GLU A 94 5.59 -3.04 -15.52
CA GLU A 94 4.96 -3.14 -16.83
C GLU A 94 3.46 -2.81 -16.73
N ARG A 95 3.01 -1.95 -17.63
CA ARG A 95 1.58 -1.65 -17.72
C ARG A 95 0.88 -2.80 -18.41
N ARG A 96 -0.04 -3.48 -17.70
CA ARG A 96 -1.01 -4.33 -18.36
C ARG A 96 -1.85 -3.47 -19.31
N THR A 97 -1.92 -3.82 -20.58
CA THR A 97 -2.79 -3.14 -21.55
C THR A 97 -4.23 -3.24 -21.08
N LYS A 98 -4.84 -2.09 -20.79
CA LYS A 98 -6.25 -2.05 -20.41
C LYS A 98 -7.08 -2.33 -21.67
N ARG A 99 -7.95 -3.36 -21.65
CA ARG A 99 -9.07 -3.43 -22.58
C ARG A 99 -9.93 -2.18 -22.35
N ARG A 100 -10.32 -1.48 -23.43
CA ARG A 100 -11.33 -0.42 -23.33
C ARG A 100 -12.64 -1.06 -22.90
N LEU A 101 -13.00 -0.85 -21.64
CA LEU A 101 -14.32 -1.17 -21.13
C LEU A 101 -15.21 0.05 -21.38
N PRO A 102 -16.53 -0.14 -21.63
CA PRO A 102 -17.45 0.97 -21.72
C PRO A 102 -17.39 1.84 -20.44
N GLU A 103 -17.64 3.13 -20.62
CA GLU A 103 -17.65 4.09 -19.53
C GLU A 103 -18.73 3.71 -18.52
N ARG A 104 -18.33 3.40 -17.29
CA ARG A 104 -19.27 3.07 -16.22
C ARG A 104 -19.51 4.32 -15.40
N THR A 105 -20.77 4.70 -15.23
CA THR A 105 -21.18 5.71 -14.26
C THR A 105 -20.91 5.15 -12.86
N ALA A 106 -19.82 5.60 -12.23
CA ALA A 106 -19.48 5.21 -10.88
C ALA A 106 -20.31 6.04 -9.91
N ALA A 107 -21.26 5.41 -9.21
CA ALA A 107 -21.82 5.98 -8.00
C ALA A 107 -20.81 5.73 -6.86
N PRO A 108 -20.19 6.77 -6.28
CA PRO A 108 -19.24 6.58 -5.18
C PRO A 108 -20.00 6.06 -3.96
N LEU A 109 -19.47 5.03 -3.31
CA LEU A 109 -19.91 4.58 -2.00
C LEU A 109 -19.65 5.72 -1.00
N ALA A 110 -20.70 6.39 -0.53
CA ALA A 110 -20.59 7.36 0.53
C ALA A 110 -20.54 6.62 1.88
N VAL A 111 -19.34 6.51 2.45
CA VAL A 111 -19.14 6.03 3.81
C VAL A 111 -18.59 7.19 4.63
N PRO A 112 -19.22 7.52 5.78
CA PRO A 112 -18.70 8.56 6.67
C PRO A 112 -17.24 8.26 7.06
N ALA A 113 -16.39 9.27 7.07
CA ALA A 113 -15.02 9.16 7.58
C ALA A 113 -15.05 9.12 9.12
N ALA A 114 -15.54 8.02 9.68
CA ALA A 114 -15.66 7.83 11.12
C ALA A 114 -15.25 6.40 11.48
N VAL A 115 -14.58 6.24 12.61
CA VAL A 115 -14.19 4.94 13.16
C VAL A 115 -15.47 4.15 13.50
N ASN A 116 -15.50 2.87 13.15
CA ASN A 116 -16.62 1.96 13.41
C ASN A 116 -17.96 2.40 12.80
N SER A 117 -17.94 3.24 11.75
CA SER A 117 -19.18 3.59 11.04
C SER A 117 -19.74 2.41 10.24
N SER A 118 -18.89 1.66 9.56
CA SER A 118 -19.26 0.45 8.82
C SER A 118 -18.05 -0.46 8.68
N TRP A 119 -18.22 -1.74 8.98
CA TRP A 119 -17.24 -2.76 8.67
C TRP A 119 -17.65 -3.53 7.43
N SER A 120 -16.71 -3.96 6.61
CA SER A 120 -16.96 -4.89 5.51
C SER A 120 -16.13 -6.15 5.63
N PHE A 121 -16.76 -7.27 5.27
CA PHE A 121 -16.18 -8.61 5.30
C PHE A 121 -16.22 -9.22 3.92
N ASP A 122 -15.19 -10.00 3.61
CA ASP A 122 -15.20 -10.81 2.40
C ASP A 122 -14.21 -11.97 2.53
N PHE A 123 -14.45 -13.03 1.76
CA PHE A 123 -13.62 -14.22 1.73
C PHE A 123 -12.70 -14.24 0.51
N VAL A 124 -11.46 -14.62 0.74
CA VAL A 124 -10.50 -14.97 -0.31
C VAL A 124 -10.11 -16.44 -0.13
N SER A 125 -10.03 -17.20 -1.20
CA SER A 125 -9.61 -18.60 -1.15
C SER A 125 -8.30 -18.79 -1.90
N ASP A 126 -7.46 -19.71 -1.36
CA ASP A 126 -6.22 -20.13 -1.99
C ASP A 126 -5.89 -21.58 -1.58
N SER A 127 -4.72 -22.11 -1.96
CA SER A 127 -4.28 -23.46 -1.63
C SER A 127 -2.82 -23.47 -1.19
N LEU A 128 -2.51 -24.38 -0.27
CA LEU A 128 -1.14 -24.71 0.11
C LEU A 128 -0.45 -25.50 -1.01
N TYR A 129 0.87 -25.58 -0.95
CA TYR A 129 1.67 -26.40 -1.89
C TYR A 129 1.21 -27.88 -1.90
N SER A 130 0.72 -28.41 -0.77
CA SER A 130 0.13 -29.74 -0.65
C SER A 130 -1.19 -29.92 -1.41
N GLY A 131 -1.78 -28.86 -1.98
CA GLY A 131 -3.11 -28.88 -2.57
C GLY A 131 -4.26 -28.66 -1.58
N THR A 132 -3.98 -28.59 -0.28
CA THR A 132 -5.00 -28.29 0.74
C THR A 132 -5.54 -26.88 0.56
N ARG A 133 -6.83 -26.75 0.32
CA ARG A 133 -7.50 -25.43 0.21
C ARG A 133 -7.63 -24.76 1.57
N PHE A 134 -7.50 -23.44 1.56
CA PHE A 134 -7.78 -22.61 2.72
C PHE A 134 -8.58 -21.36 2.34
N ARG A 135 -9.23 -20.78 3.33
CA ARG A 135 -9.99 -19.54 3.19
C ARG A 135 -9.39 -18.47 4.10
N VAL A 136 -9.50 -17.24 3.67
CA VAL A 136 -9.10 -16.06 4.42
C VAL A 136 -10.32 -15.17 4.54
N LEU A 137 -10.73 -14.87 5.76
CA LEU A 137 -11.74 -13.86 6.06
C LEU A 137 -11.01 -12.54 6.32
N ASN A 138 -11.24 -11.57 5.48
CA ASN A 138 -10.74 -10.22 5.63
C ASN A 138 -11.82 -9.31 6.21
N ILE A 139 -11.46 -8.50 7.19
CA ILE A 139 -12.35 -7.55 7.88
C ILE A 139 -11.69 -6.18 7.87
N ILE A 140 -12.39 -5.17 7.35
CA ILE A 140 -11.91 -3.79 7.33
C ILE A 140 -12.95 -2.82 7.91
N ASP A 141 -12.48 -1.74 8.51
CA ASP A 141 -13.28 -0.55 8.78
C ASP A 141 -13.32 0.32 7.51
N GLU A 142 -14.51 0.51 6.94
CA GLU A 142 -14.69 1.28 5.73
C GLU A 142 -14.45 2.78 5.94
N GLY A 143 -14.68 3.31 7.13
CA GLY A 143 -14.55 4.73 7.44
C GLY A 143 -13.09 5.19 7.42
N VAL A 144 -12.22 4.42 8.04
CA VAL A 144 -10.79 4.72 8.18
C VAL A 144 -9.89 3.85 7.32
N ARG A 145 -10.44 2.88 6.57
CA ARG A 145 -9.71 1.90 5.74
C ARG A 145 -8.74 1.01 6.51
N GLU A 146 -8.92 0.91 7.83
CA GLU A 146 -8.09 0.06 8.70
C GLU A 146 -8.44 -1.41 8.48
N ALA A 147 -7.43 -2.27 8.31
CA ALA A 147 -7.61 -3.71 8.38
C ALA A 147 -7.78 -4.10 9.85
N LEU A 148 -8.92 -4.69 10.19
CA LEU A 148 -9.26 -5.06 11.57
C LEU A 148 -8.75 -6.44 11.91
N ASP A 149 -8.94 -7.40 11.00
CA ASP A 149 -8.44 -8.76 11.14
C ASP A 149 -8.30 -9.47 9.78
N ILE A 150 -7.41 -10.46 9.72
CA ILE A 150 -7.20 -11.39 8.61
C ILE A 150 -7.16 -12.80 9.17
N VAL A 151 -8.29 -13.48 9.15
CA VAL A 151 -8.44 -14.84 9.72
C VAL A 151 -8.18 -15.89 8.66
N VAL A 152 -7.19 -16.76 8.88
CA VAL A 152 -6.81 -17.84 7.95
C VAL A 152 -7.14 -19.20 8.54
N ASP A 153 -7.97 -19.99 7.83
CA ASP A 153 -8.29 -21.36 8.22
C ASP A 153 -8.66 -22.22 6.99
N THR A 154 -8.69 -23.54 7.15
CA THR A 154 -9.22 -24.45 6.12
C THR A 154 -10.73 -24.33 5.97
N SER A 155 -11.43 -24.03 7.07
CA SER A 155 -12.87 -23.79 7.11
C SER A 155 -13.20 -22.67 8.10
N ILE A 156 -14.01 -21.73 7.67
CA ILE A 156 -14.50 -20.63 8.52
C ILE A 156 -16.02 -20.69 8.48
N THR A 157 -16.63 -21.22 9.52
CA THR A 157 -18.08 -21.32 9.70
C THR A 157 -18.65 -20.02 10.29
N ALA A 158 -19.99 -19.85 10.26
CA ALA A 158 -20.66 -18.73 10.90
C ALA A 158 -20.36 -18.64 12.42
N VAL A 159 -20.23 -19.77 13.10
CA VAL A 159 -19.84 -19.81 14.53
C VAL A 159 -18.41 -19.28 14.72
N ARG A 160 -17.49 -19.63 13.82
CA ARG A 160 -16.11 -19.11 13.84
C ARG A 160 -16.09 -17.60 13.57
N LEU A 161 -16.90 -17.14 12.61
CA LEU A 161 -17.07 -15.71 12.32
C LEU A 161 -17.54 -14.95 13.57
N VAL A 162 -18.58 -15.43 14.25
CA VAL A 162 -19.09 -14.81 15.49
C VAL A 162 -18.02 -14.71 16.57
N ARG A 163 -17.18 -15.74 16.75
CA ARG A 163 -16.04 -15.69 17.70
C ARG A 163 -15.04 -14.58 17.35
N VAL A 164 -14.76 -14.39 16.07
CA VAL A 164 -13.89 -13.30 15.61
C VAL A 164 -14.53 -11.94 15.92
N LEU A 165 -15.84 -11.81 15.70
CA LEU A 165 -16.56 -10.57 15.99
C LEU A 165 -16.63 -10.26 17.50
N GLU A 166 -16.77 -11.27 18.37
CA GLU A 166 -16.69 -11.07 19.82
C GLU A 166 -15.31 -10.58 20.25
N GLN A 167 -14.24 -11.11 19.65
CA GLN A 167 -12.90 -10.63 19.91
C GLN A 167 -12.73 -9.17 19.46
N LEU A 168 -13.15 -8.85 18.24
CA LEU A 168 -13.09 -7.47 17.71
C LEU A 168 -13.93 -6.49 18.55
N LYS A 169 -15.10 -6.92 19.03
CA LYS A 169 -15.94 -6.15 19.95
C LYS A 169 -15.19 -5.79 21.22
N SER A 170 -14.47 -6.74 21.81
CA SER A 170 -13.67 -6.52 23.02
C SER A 170 -12.52 -5.54 22.76
N ASP A 171 -11.85 -5.65 21.62
CA ASP A 171 -10.63 -4.91 21.35
C ASP A 171 -10.90 -3.50 20.78
N ARG A 172 -12.00 -3.31 20.06
CA ARG A 172 -12.25 -2.11 19.23
C ARG A 172 -13.65 -1.51 19.37
N GLY A 173 -14.56 -2.19 20.07
CA GLY A 173 -15.97 -1.84 20.11
C GLY A 173 -16.75 -2.39 18.92
N LEU A 174 -17.98 -1.91 18.72
CA LEU A 174 -18.91 -2.36 17.70
C LEU A 174 -19.03 -1.37 16.55
N PRO A 175 -19.24 -1.83 15.30
CA PRO A 175 -19.61 -0.95 14.21
C PRO A 175 -21.11 -0.62 14.26
N SER A 176 -21.50 0.52 13.67
CA SER A 176 -22.92 0.84 13.47
C SER A 176 -23.56 -0.10 12.43
N ALA A 177 -22.79 -0.53 11.44
CA ALA A 177 -23.26 -1.45 10.41
C ALA A 177 -22.14 -2.39 9.93
N ILE A 178 -22.55 -3.52 9.40
CA ILE A 178 -21.68 -4.50 8.74
C ILE A 178 -22.18 -4.68 7.30
N ARG A 179 -21.27 -4.61 6.34
CA ARG A 179 -21.53 -4.86 4.93
C ARG A 179 -20.95 -6.20 4.52
N VAL A 180 -21.77 -7.06 3.96
CA VAL A 180 -21.41 -8.43 3.58
C VAL A 180 -22.09 -8.85 2.29
N ASP A 181 -21.54 -9.88 1.64
CA ASP A 181 -22.21 -10.59 0.56
C ASP A 181 -23.30 -11.53 1.11
N ASN A 182 -24.00 -12.23 0.21
CA ASN A 182 -25.03 -13.20 0.55
C ASN A 182 -24.45 -14.62 0.73
N GLY A 183 -23.21 -14.75 1.18
CA GLY A 183 -22.59 -16.02 1.45
C GLY A 183 -23.29 -16.79 2.59
N PRO A 184 -23.19 -18.13 2.62
CA PRO A 184 -23.88 -18.95 3.62
C PRO A 184 -23.49 -18.63 5.06
N GLU A 185 -22.25 -18.22 5.29
CA GLU A 185 -21.76 -17.81 6.62
C GLU A 185 -22.39 -16.48 7.07
N MET A 186 -22.67 -15.57 6.12
CA MET A 186 -23.22 -14.24 6.39
C MET A 186 -24.75 -14.25 6.47
N THR A 187 -25.41 -15.28 5.92
CA THR A 187 -26.87 -15.44 5.98
C THR A 187 -27.32 -16.41 7.09
N ALA A 188 -26.37 -17.00 7.81
CA ALA A 188 -26.66 -17.93 8.91
C ALA A 188 -27.31 -17.21 10.10
N HIS A 189 -28.31 -17.85 10.72
CA HIS A 189 -29.02 -17.32 11.88
C HIS A 189 -28.08 -16.89 13.01
N VAL A 190 -27.03 -17.67 13.31
CA VAL A 190 -26.05 -17.34 14.36
C VAL A 190 -25.39 -15.98 14.15
N PHE A 191 -25.09 -15.61 12.91
CA PHE A 191 -24.53 -14.30 12.59
C PHE A 191 -25.60 -13.19 12.68
N ALA A 192 -26.80 -13.45 12.15
CA ALA A 192 -27.90 -12.49 12.21
C ALA A 192 -28.33 -12.20 13.66
N ASP A 193 -28.44 -13.24 14.50
CA ASP A 193 -28.76 -13.13 15.91
C ASP A 193 -27.69 -12.34 16.68
N TRP A 194 -26.41 -12.62 16.38
CA TRP A 194 -25.31 -11.85 16.98
C TRP A 194 -25.41 -10.36 16.64
N CYS A 195 -25.63 -10.01 15.38
CA CYS A 195 -25.80 -8.62 14.95
C CYS A 195 -26.99 -7.95 15.65
N SER A 196 -28.15 -8.64 15.69
CA SER A 196 -29.36 -8.15 16.35
C SER A 196 -29.13 -7.89 17.85
N ASN A 197 -28.54 -8.85 18.56
CA ASN A 197 -28.24 -8.75 19.99
C ASN A 197 -27.25 -7.63 20.34
N ASN A 198 -26.40 -7.24 19.39
CA ASN A 198 -25.44 -6.17 19.58
C ASN A 198 -25.86 -4.84 18.93
N GLY A 199 -27.06 -4.73 18.37
CA GLY A 199 -27.55 -3.50 17.73
C GLY A 199 -26.82 -3.13 16.44
N VAL A 200 -26.19 -4.09 15.77
CA VAL A 200 -25.41 -3.88 14.55
C VAL A 200 -26.28 -4.12 13.33
N LYS A 201 -26.39 -3.13 12.43
CA LYS A 201 -27.16 -3.24 11.19
C LYS A 201 -26.42 -4.08 10.15
N ILE A 202 -27.09 -5.06 9.55
CA ILE A 202 -26.52 -5.81 8.41
C ILE A 202 -26.94 -5.14 7.09
N ASN A 203 -25.97 -4.84 6.25
CA ASN A 203 -26.16 -4.31 4.90
C ASN A 203 -25.71 -5.36 3.88
N TYR A 204 -26.64 -6.20 3.42
CA TYR A 204 -26.36 -7.14 2.35
C TYR A 204 -26.17 -6.42 1.03
N ILE A 205 -25.17 -6.83 0.24
CA ILE A 205 -24.99 -6.31 -1.13
C ILE A 205 -26.06 -6.90 -2.05
N GLU A 206 -26.55 -6.09 -2.97
CA GLU A 206 -27.52 -6.55 -3.97
C GLU A 206 -26.83 -7.50 -4.98
N PRO A 207 -27.48 -8.60 -5.37
CA PRO A 207 -26.95 -9.49 -6.40
C PRO A 207 -26.58 -8.72 -7.68
N GLY A 208 -25.39 -8.96 -8.22
CA GLY A 208 -24.92 -8.31 -9.44
C GLY A 208 -24.41 -6.87 -9.27
N LYS A 209 -24.34 -6.33 -8.05
CA LYS A 209 -23.78 -5.00 -7.76
C LYS A 209 -22.50 -5.06 -6.93
N PRO A 210 -21.38 -5.63 -7.43
CA PRO A 210 -20.13 -5.74 -6.69
C PRO A 210 -19.58 -4.38 -6.23
N ASN A 211 -19.91 -3.30 -6.94
CA ASN A 211 -19.48 -1.95 -6.55
C ASN A 211 -19.92 -1.55 -5.13
N GLN A 212 -20.95 -2.20 -4.58
CA GLN A 212 -21.41 -1.94 -3.20
C GLN A 212 -20.41 -2.45 -2.16
N ASN A 213 -19.48 -3.36 -2.51
CA ASN A 213 -18.42 -3.87 -1.64
C ASN A 213 -17.00 -3.44 -2.08
N ALA A 214 -16.90 -2.32 -2.80
CA ALA A 214 -15.67 -1.90 -3.48
C ALA A 214 -14.45 -1.72 -2.55
N TYR A 215 -14.66 -1.41 -1.26
CA TYR A 215 -13.57 -1.19 -0.32
C TYR A 215 -12.88 -2.50 0.05
N ILE A 216 -13.65 -3.53 0.42
CA ILE A 216 -13.08 -4.84 0.75
C ILE A 216 -12.54 -5.54 -0.51
N GLU A 217 -13.19 -5.38 -1.67
CA GLU A 217 -12.67 -5.90 -2.94
C GLU A 217 -11.29 -5.29 -3.28
N ARG A 218 -11.13 -3.99 -3.05
CA ARG A 218 -9.84 -3.32 -3.23
C ARG A 218 -8.79 -3.82 -2.25
N PHE A 219 -9.19 -4.04 -0.99
CA PHE A 219 -8.34 -4.62 0.04
C PHE A 219 -7.89 -6.03 -0.36
N ASN A 220 -8.83 -6.90 -0.72
CA ASN A 220 -8.58 -8.28 -1.14
C ASN A 220 -7.64 -8.37 -2.34
N ARG A 221 -7.80 -7.47 -3.31
CA ARG A 221 -6.87 -7.38 -4.43
C ARG A 221 -5.44 -7.06 -3.97
N SER A 222 -5.30 -6.09 -3.07
CA SER A 222 -3.98 -5.72 -2.53
C SER A 222 -3.37 -6.87 -1.73
N TYR A 223 -4.17 -7.52 -0.89
CA TYR A 223 -3.76 -8.68 -0.11
C TYR A 223 -3.32 -9.85 -1.02
N ARG A 224 -4.11 -10.17 -2.05
CA ARG A 224 -3.75 -11.19 -3.02
C ARG A 224 -2.44 -10.86 -3.74
N GLU A 225 -2.33 -9.66 -4.30
CA GLU A 225 -1.15 -9.23 -5.07
C GLU A 225 0.13 -9.14 -4.21
N GLU A 226 0.03 -8.85 -2.91
CA GLU A 226 1.18 -8.60 -2.04
C GLU A 226 1.50 -9.77 -1.10
N VAL A 227 0.54 -10.65 -0.79
CA VAL A 227 0.72 -11.79 0.12
C VAL A 227 0.55 -13.12 -0.58
N LEU A 228 -0.60 -13.37 -1.25
CA LEU A 228 -0.89 -14.70 -1.77
C LEU A 228 -0.12 -15.00 -3.07
N ASP A 229 -0.20 -14.14 -4.08
CA ASP A 229 0.41 -14.39 -5.38
C ASP A 229 1.96 -14.50 -5.37
N PRO A 230 2.70 -13.76 -4.49
CA PRO A 230 4.17 -13.83 -4.47
C PRO A 230 4.74 -15.04 -3.73
N HIS A 231 3.93 -15.77 -2.97
CA HIS A 231 4.41 -16.82 -2.06
C HIS A 231 3.79 -18.18 -2.37
N ILE A 232 4.56 -19.23 -2.13
CA ILE A 232 4.11 -20.61 -2.10
C ILE A 232 4.14 -21.06 -0.65
N PHE A 233 2.98 -21.42 -0.10
CA PHE A 233 2.82 -21.74 1.31
C PHE A 233 2.88 -23.24 1.56
N SER A 234 3.70 -23.67 2.50
CA SER A 234 3.78 -25.07 2.92
C SER A 234 2.75 -25.43 3.98
N ASN A 235 2.34 -24.47 4.82
CA ASN A 235 1.38 -24.66 5.90
C ASN A 235 0.63 -23.36 6.24
N LEU A 236 -0.46 -23.49 7.02
CA LEU A 236 -1.30 -22.35 7.42
C LEU A 236 -0.59 -21.36 8.35
N SER A 237 0.40 -21.79 9.13
CA SER A 237 1.15 -20.88 10.01
C SER A 237 1.88 -19.83 9.19
N GLN A 238 2.56 -20.25 8.11
CA GLN A 238 3.22 -19.30 7.20
C GLN A 238 2.24 -18.27 6.60
N VAL A 239 1.03 -18.72 6.23
CA VAL A 239 -0.01 -17.79 5.72
C VAL A 239 -0.39 -16.80 6.80
N ARG A 240 -0.63 -17.27 8.05
CA ARG A 240 -1.00 -16.41 9.17
C ARG A 240 0.07 -15.41 9.51
N ASP A 241 1.33 -15.83 9.60
CA ASP A 241 2.46 -14.97 9.96
C ASP A 241 2.66 -13.85 8.92
N LEU A 242 2.64 -14.20 7.62
CA LEU A 242 2.75 -13.22 6.54
C LEU A 242 1.54 -12.30 6.45
N SER A 243 0.34 -12.83 6.68
CA SER A 243 -0.90 -12.02 6.70
C SER A 243 -0.88 -11.00 7.83
N TRP A 244 -0.44 -11.42 9.01
CA TRP A 244 -0.31 -10.54 10.18
C TRP A 244 0.73 -9.43 9.94
N ALA A 245 1.93 -9.79 9.47
CA ALA A 245 2.98 -8.83 9.16
C ALA A 245 2.52 -7.83 8.08
N TRP A 246 1.84 -8.31 7.05
CA TRP A 246 1.29 -7.46 6.01
C TRP A 246 0.17 -6.54 6.52
N MET A 247 -0.72 -7.04 7.39
CA MET A 247 -1.79 -6.23 7.99
C MET A 247 -1.24 -5.08 8.81
N LEU A 248 -0.20 -5.31 9.62
CA LEU A 248 0.48 -4.26 10.36
C LEU A 248 1.08 -3.21 9.42
N SER A 249 1.78 -3.66 8.39
CA SER A 249 2.35 -2.77 7.38
C SER A 249 1.28 -2.01 6.57
N TYR A 250 0.16 -2.66 6.26
CA TYR A 250 -0.98 -2.03 5.60
C TYR A 250 -1.55 -0.89 6.45
N ASN A 251 -1.71 -1.09 7.74
CA ASN A 251 -2.27 -0.10 8.65
C ASN A 251 -1.30 1.03 8.98
N GLU A 252 0.01 0.73 9.20
CA GLU A 252 0.97 1.71 9.71
C GLU A 252 1.82 2.36 8.61
N GLU A 253 1.96 1.75 7.45
CA GLU A 253 2.93 2.21 6.46
C GLU A 253 2.33 2.56 5.10
N ARG A 254 1.23 1.89 4.70
CA ARG A 254 0.69 2.01 3.35
C ARG A 254 -0.03 3.34 3.13
N PRO A 255 0.42 4.20 2.19
CA PRO A 255 -0.28 5.44 1.86
C PRO A 255 -1.59 5.15 1.12
N HIS A 256 -2.69 5.73 1.56
CA HIS A 256 -3.99 5.63 0.92
C HIS A 256 -4.41 6.96 0.30
N ARG A 257 -4.66 6.96 -1.01
CA ARG A 257 -5.07 8.18 -1.73
C ARG A 257 -6.37 8.77 -1.18
N SER A 258 -7.32 7.92 -0.80
CA SER A 258 -8.61 8.34 -0.22
C SER A 258 -8.47 8.94 1.19
N LEU A 259 -7.34 8.72 1.85
CA LEU A 259 -7.02 9.25 3.18
C LEU A 259 -5.98 10.38 3.12
N GLY A 260 -5.84 11.07 1.98
CA GLY A 260 -4.84 12.13 1.83
C GLY A 260 -3.40 11.61 1.69
N ASN A 261 -3.21 10.37 1.25
CA ASN A 261 -1.91 9.68 1.08
C ASN A 261 -1.18 9.40 2.40
N ILE A 262 -1.90 9.27 3.51
CA ILE A 262 -1.38 8.79 4.79
C ILE A 262 -1.87 7.37 5.06
N PRO A 263 -1.22 6.63 5.99
CA PRO A 263 -1.67 5.31 6.42
C PRO A 263 -2.99 5.34 7.22
N PRO A 264 -3.77 4.23 7.24
CA PRO A 264 -5.01 4.12 8.01
C PRO A 264 -4.85 4.48 9.49
N ALA A 265 -3.83 3.96 10.15
CA ALA A 265 -3.59 4.23 11.58
C ALA A 265 -3.30 5.71 11.88
N GLU A 266 -2.56 6.38 11.01
CA GLU A 266 -2.31 7.82 11.13
C GLU A 266 -3.59 8.63 10.88
N PHE A 267 -4.38 8.25 9.88
CA PHE A 267 -5.66 8.89 9.60
C PHE A 267 -6.62 8.75 10.79
N LYS A 268 -6.73 7.54 11.38
CA LYS A 268 -7.53 7.27 12.57
C LYS A 268 -7.10 8.13 13.76
N ARG A 269 -5.78 8.23 14.02
CA ARG A 269 -5.25 9.07 15.11
C ARG A 269 -5.67 10.53 14.93
N ARG A 270 -5.58 11.08 13.72
CA ARG A 270 -5.98 12.47 13.44
C ARG A 270 -7.48 12.69 13.66
N LEU A 271 -8.33 11.79 13.17
CA LEU A 271 -9.78 11.87 13.39
C LEU A 271 -10.14 11.85 14.87
N LEU A 272 -9.52 11.01 15.67
CA LEU A 272 -9.78 10.95 17.12
C LEU A 272 -9.32 12.22 17.84
N THR A 273 -8.21 12.81 17.41
CA THR A 273 -7.72 14.08 17.97
C THR A 273 -8.64 15.25 17.59
N GLU A 274 -9.09 15.33 16.34
CA GLU A 274 -10.02 16.36 15.88
C GLU A 274 -11.36 16.29 16.62
N ASN A 275 -11.92 15.09 16.79
CA ASN A 275 -13.18 14.92 17.54
C ASN A 275 -13.03 15.29 19.00
N SER A 276 -11.92 14.97 19.67
CA SER A 276 -11.65 15.35 21.05
C SER A 276 -11.53 16.86 21.26
N ILE A 277 -11.19 17.62 20.21
CA ILE A 277 -11.10 19.09 20.27
C ILE A 277 -12.48 19.72 20.08
N LEU A 278 -13.37 19.06 19.33
CA LEU A 278 -14.74 19.57 19.08
C LEU A 278 -15.69 19.32 20.25
N ASP A 279 -15.36 18.39 21.13
CA ASP A 279 -16.13 18.02 22.33
C ASP A 279 -15.74 18.87 23.58
N LEU A 280 -14.80 19.80 23.45
CA LEU A 280 -14.36 20.78 24.45
C LEU A 280 -14.92 22.18 24.16
#